data_d5429df4389bd3d77dcc76c1b4748c04
#
_entry.id   d5429df4389bd3d77dcc76c1b4748c04
#
_cell.length_a   1.000
_cell.length_b   1.000
_cell.length_c   1.000
_cell.angle_alpha   90.00
_cell.angle_beta   90.00
_cell.angle_gamma   90.00
#
_symmetry.space_group_name_H-M   'P 1'
#
loop_
_entity.id
_entity.type
_entity.pdbx_description
1 polymer ?
#
loop_
_entity_poly.entity_id
_entity_poly.type
_entity_poly.pdbx_seq_one_letter_code
_entity_poly.pdbx_strand_id
1 'polypeptide(L)'
;TAKSVIVLGLHFPNSSLDTAKVTPAETVGPYAFVQYETLNLLSDIAYTVIKKLNDNDYMATSTFDVTGLGSKVKNSRGMLPDMRSYLIEAFLSGLAYIGFHGYPITDRYGVRQRFISIVTDLPLSNDPVYDGEILCEQCDKPCINACPTSAITEDSLKLIHFEGREFKIPNLNTFACDWAKRYCLVGEEGPSYWNVDINIPVPKEESVEDVLNSVSKYPWGVQKLHINIVEECLRRCRAVGRSEKG
;
A
#
# COMPACT_ATOMS: atom_id res chain seq x y z
N THR A 1 2.66 -28.50 0.40
CA THR A 1 1.53 -27.64 -0.03
C THR A 1 1.20 -26.68 1.09
N ALA A 2 1.08 -25.39 0.81
CA ALA A 2 0.67 -24.38 1.79
C ALA A 2 -0.72 -24.71 2.36
N LYS A 3 -0.90 -24.50 3.65
CA LYS A 3 -2.17 -24.73 4.37
C LYS A 3 -2.70 -23.47 5.03
N SER A 4 -1.81 -22.56 5.44
CA SER A 4 -2.21 -21.35 6.17
C SER A 4 -1.39 -20.13 5.75
N VAL A 5 -1.97 -18.97 5.98
CA VAL A 5 -1.31 -17.67 5.86
C VAL A 5 -1.41 -16.94 7.21
N ILE A 6 -0.29 -16.53 7.75
CA ILE A 6 -0.21 -15.72 8.98
C ILE A 6 0.01 -14.28 8.55
N VAL A 7 -0.86 -13.38 8.95
CA VAL A 7 -0.75 -11.95 8.62
C VAL A 7 -0.28 -11.17 9.87
N LEU A 8 0.76 -10.40 9.70
CA LEU A 8 1.32 -9.54 10.74
C LEU A 8 1.08 -8.08 10.38
N GLY A 9 0.62 -7.28 11.32
CA GLY A 9 0.46 -5.84 11.19
C GLY A 9 1.29 -5.09 12.22
N LEU A 10 1.92 -4.00 11.81
CA LEU A 10 2.67 -3.12 12.69
C LEU A 10 2.23 -1.67 12.51
N HIS A 11 1.86 -1.04 13.62
CA HIS A 11 1.51 0.36 13.68
C HIS A 11 2.75 1.26 13.65
N PHE A 12 2.66 2.39 12.96
CA PHE A 12 3.69 3.41 12.98
C PHE A 12 3.18 4.71 13.63
N PRO A 13 4.07 5.54 14.22
CA PRO A 13 3.67 6.72 14.99
C PRO A 13 2.80 7.70 14.21
N ASN A 14 1.74 8.19 14.84
CA ASN A 14 0.80 9.14 14.26
C ASN A 14 1.47 10.42 13.79
N SER A 15 2.42 10.93 14.58
CA SER A 15 3.15 12.15 14.29
C SER A 15 3.83 12.17 12.93
N SER A 16 4.17 11.02 12.38
CA SER A 16 4.84 10.92 11.07
C SER A 16 4.00 11.39 9.89
N LEU A 17 2.67 11.20 9.97
CA LEU A 17 1.73 11.74 8.99
C LEU A 17 1.24 13.15 9.39
N ASP A 18 1.09 13.41 10.68
CA ASP A 18 0.55 14.68 11.19
C ASP A 18 1.53 15.84 10.95
N THR A 19 2.84 15.55 10.98
CA THR A 19 3.89 16.53 10.66
C THR A 19 4.18 16.65 9.17
N ALA A 20 3.58 15.78 8.33
CA ALA A 20 3.78 15.83 6.91
C ALA A 20 3.33 17.17 6.32
N LYS A 21 4.17 17.80 5.48
CA LYS A 21 3.90 19.06 4.79
C LYS A 21 3.87 20.35 5.65
N VAL A 22 4.52 20.35 6.78
CA VAL A 22 4.81 21.61 7.47
C VAL A 22 5.84 22.40 6.64
N THR A 23 6.89 21.74 6.19
CA THR A 23 7.83 22.23 5.16
C THR A 23 8.14 21.08 4.21
N PRO A 24 8.06 21.21 2.86
CA PRO A 24 8.11 20.09 1.93
C PRO A 24 9.28 19.13 2.12
N ALA A 25 10.50 19.66 2.20
CA ALA A 25 11.70 18.84 2.31
C ALA A 25 11.87 18.14 3.67
N GLU A 26 11.32 18.70 4.74
CA GLU A 26 11.45 18.18 6.10
C GLU A 26 10.36 17.17 6.43
N THR A 27 9.22 17.28 5.78
CA THR A 27 8.02 16.49 6.13
C THR A 27 7.96 15.14 5.46
N VAL A 28 8.63 15.00 4.33
CA VAL A 28 8.78 13.69 3.67
C VAL A 28 9.71 12.78 4.46
N GLY A 29 10.77 13.34 5.06
CA GLY A 29 11.75 12.58 5.84
C GLY A 29 11.18 11.76 6.99
N PRO A 30 10.40 12.34 7.91
CA PRO A 30 9.77 11.60 9.00
C PRO A 30 8.86 10.47 8.52
N TYR A 31 8.07 10.70 7.47
CA TYR A 31 7.21 9.67 6.92
C TYR A 31 8.01 8.56 6.22
N ALA A 32 9.01 8.90 5.44
CA ALA A 32 9.91 7.94 4.80
C ALA A 32 10.62 7.08 5.83
N PHE A 33 11.14 7.70 6.90
CA PHE A 33 11.79 6.99 7.99
C PHE A 33 10.89 5.93 8.61
N VAL A 34 9.69 6.30 9.06
CA VAL A 34 8.78 5.33 9.70
C VAL A 34 8.28 4.27 8.74
N GLN A 35 8.14 4.60 7.47
CA GLN A 35 7.71 3.63 6.47
C GLN A 35 8.76 2.54 6.27
N TYR A 36 10.04 2.91 6.17
CA TYR A 36 11.15 1.96 6.09
C TYR A 36 11.31 1.15 7.35
N GLU A 37 11.37 1.82 8.49
CA GLU A 37 11.59 1.13 9.76
C GLU A 37 10.44 0.18 10.09
N THR A 38 9.19 0.57 9.79
CA THR A 38 8.05 -0.34 9.99
C THR A 38 8.16 -1.59 9.10
N LEU A 39 8.59 -1.43 7.84
CA LEU A 39 8.78 -2.57 6.93
C LEU A 39 9.97 -3.44 7.35
N ASN A 40 11.07 -2.85 7.80
CA ASN A 40 12.23 -3.57 8.31
C ASN A 40 11.85 -4.39 9.56
N LEU A 41 11.20 -3.76 10.53
CA LEU A 41 10.73 -4.44 11.75
C LEU A 41 9.74 -5.57 11.45
N LEU A 42 8.81 -5.37 10.52
CA LEU A 42 7.90 -6.43 10.08
C LEU A 42 8.66 -7.59 9.44
N SER A 43 9.68 -7.30 8.64
CA SER A 43 10.52 -8.31 8.00
C SER A 43 11.31 -9.11 9.04
N ASP A 44 11.86 -8.45 10.06
CA ASP A 44 12.59 -9.10 11.16
C ASP A 44 11.68 -9.99 12.00
N ILE A 45 10.47 -9.51 12.30
CA ILE A 45 9.45 -10.30 13.01
C ILE A 45 9.05 -11.52 12.18
N ALA A 46 8.75 -11.32 10.89
CA ALA A 46 8.38 -12.40 9.97
C ALA A 46 9.51 -13.43 9.86
N TYR A 47 10.76 -12.99 9.71
CA TYR A 47 11.93 -13.87 9.67
C TYR A 47 12.04 -14.71 10.95
N THR A 48 11.84 -14.09 12.11
CA THR A 48 11.87 -14.80 13.41
C THR A 48 10.79 -15.86 13.50
N VAL A 49 9.56 -15.55 13.07
CA VAL A 49 8.45 -16.51 13.03
C VAL A 49 8.74 -17.64 12.04
N ILE A 50 9.22 -17.34 10.84
CA ILE A 50 9.59 -18.32 9.83
C ILE A 50 10.66 -19.27 10.38
N LYS A 51 11.71 -18.72 10.98
CA LYS A 51 12.76 -19.54 11.59
C LYS A 51 12.21 -20.49 12.66
N LYS A 52 11.36 -19.98 13.55
CA LYS A 52 10.74 -20.81 14.59
C LYS A 52 9.84 -21.91 14.03
N LEU A 53 9.10 -21.64 12.95
CA LEU A 53 8.30 -22.65 12.29
C LEU A 53 9.18 -23.73 11.64
N ASN A 54 10.25 -23.32 10.96
CA ASN A 54 11.19 -24.26 10.33
C ASN A 54 11.94 -25.10 11.37
N ASP A 55 12.30 -24.54 12.53
CA ASP A 55 12.91 -25.27 13.65
C ASP A 55 11.94 -26.30 14.28
N ASN A 56 10.65 -26.23 13.96
CA ASN A 56 9.61 -27.21 14.37
C ASN A 56 9.06 -28.01 13.20
N ASP A 57 9.86 -28.22 12.16
CA ASP A 57 9.57 -29.04 10.98
C ASP A 57 8.40 -28.56 10.09
N TYR A 58 7.97 -27.29 10.22
CA TYR A 58 7.02 -26.66 9.32
C TYR A 58 7.72 -25.81 8.28
N MET A 59 7.37 -25.98 7.01
CA MET A 59 7.84 -25.08 5.96
C MET A 59 7.12 -23.74 6.10
N ALA A 60 7.89 -22.65 6.10
CA ALA A 60 7.36 -21.31 6.13
C ALA A 60 8.21 -20.37 5.29
N THR A 61 7.58 -19.41 4.62
CA THR A 61 8.23 -18.39 3.81
C THR A 61 7.40 -17.12 3.72
N SER A 62 8.06 -16.01 3.44
CA SER A 62 7.45 -14.73 3.12
C SER A 62 8.14 -14.15 1.87
N THR A 63 7.53 -13.14 1.28
CA THR A 63 8.13 -12.37 0.19
C THR A 63 8.01 -10.90 0.52
N PHE A 64 8.92 -10.09 -0.02
CA PHE A 64 8.68 -8.66 -0.05
C PHE A 64 7.50 -8.35 -0.96
N ASP A 65 6.74 -7.33 -0.61
CA ASP A 65 5.76 -6.74 -1.51
C ASP A 65 6.52 -6.10 -2.68
N VAL A 66 6.67 -6.86 -3.75
CA VAL A 66 7.37 -6.40 -4.97
C VAL A 66 6.38 -5.61 -5.81
N THR A 67 5.93 -4.50 -5.29
CA THR A 67 5.08 -3.57 -6.00
C THR A 67 5.91 -2.49 -6.66
N GLY A 68 6.38 -2.75 -7.83
CA GLY A 68 6.99 -1.73 -8.68
C GLY A 68 6.14 -1.45 -9.90
N LEU A 69 6.31 -0.27 -10.50
CA LEU A 69 5.66 0.08 -11.77
C LEU A 69 5.86 -1.02 -12.83
N GLY A 70 7.04 -1.65 -12.85
CA GLY A 70 7.34 -2.73 -13.77
C GLY A 70 6.45 -3.98 -13.61
N SER A 71 5.95 -4.26 -12.42
CA SER A 71 5.03 -5.39 -12.20
C SER A 71 3.61 -5.12 -12.71
N LYS A 72 3.28 -3.86 -12.96
CA LYS A 72 1.94 -3.40 -13.36
C LYS A 72 1.83 -3.06 -14.85
N VAL A 73 2.95 -3.07 -15.56
CA VAL A 73 2.98 -2.83 -16.99
C VAL A 73 2.52 -4.06 -17.75
N LYS A 74 1.59 -3.87 -18.69
CA LYS A 74 1.12 -4.94 -19.57
C LYS A 74 2.26 -5.43 -20.47
N ASN A 75 2.42 -6.73 -20.58
CA ASN A 75 3.37 -7.38 -21.45
C ASN A 75 2.77 -8.64 -22.08
N SER A 76 3.49 -9.27 -23.02
CA SER A 76 2.99 -10.46 -23.75
C SER A 76 2.69 -11.67 -22.84
N ARG A 77 3.21 -11.70 -21.63
CA ARG A 77 2.94 -12.76 -20.64
C ARG A 77 1.82 -12.39 -19.67
N GLY A 78 1.17 -11.26 -19.89
CA GLY A 78 0.25 -10.66 -18.94
C GLY A 78 0.97 -9.81 -17.89
N MET A 79 0.24 -9.25 -16.97
CA MET A 79 0.85 -8.58 -15.83
C MET A 79 1.64 -9.61 -15.03
N LEU A 80 2.85 -9.25 -14.61
CA LEU A 80 3.55 -10.07 -13.63
C LEU A 80 2.66 -10.21 -12.40
N PRO A 81 2.41 -11.43 -11.93
CA PRO A 81 1.60 -11.61 -10.76
C PRO A 81 2.25 -10.84 -9.62
N ASP A 82 1.49 -9.95 -9.04
CA ASP A 82 1.80 -9.45 -7.70
C ASP A 82 1.81 -10.69 -6.83
N MET A 83 2.98 -11.09 -6.40
CA MET A 83 3.15 -12.39 -5.75
C MET A 83 2.32 -12.48 -4.48
N ARG A 84 2.00 -11.33 -3.89
CA ARG A 84 1.18 -11.24 -2.68
C ARG A 84 0.53 -9.88 -2.56
N SER A 85 -0.72 -9.89 -2.14
CA SER A 85 -1.44 -8.69 -1.79
C SER A 85 -1.68 -8.66 -0.27
N TYR A 86 -0.69 -8.21 0.49
CA TYR A 86 -0.82 -8.06 1.94
C TYR A 86 -2.06 -7.28 2.37
N LEU A 87 -2.53 -6.39 1.50
CA LEU A 87 -3.73 -5.60 1.73
C LEU A 87 -4.99 -6.48 1.75
N ILE A 88 -5.11 -7.38 0.77
CA ILE A 88 -6.22 -8.33 0.69
C ILE A 88 -6.09 -9.38 1.80
N GLU A 89 -4.89 -9.84 2.08
CA GLU A 89 -4.63 -10.81 3.14
C GLU A 89 -5.00 -10.25 4.52
N ALA A 90 -4.72 -8.95 4.79
CA ALA A 90 -5.15 -8.28 6.02
C ALA A 90 -6.69 -8.21 6.16
N PHE A 91 -7.40 -8.06 5.05
CA PHE A 91 -8.86 -8.13 5.04
C PHE A 91 -9.37 -9.55 5.31
N LEU A 92 -8.84 -10.54 4.60
CA LEU A 92 -9.28 -11.93 4.72
C LEU A 92 -8.94 -12.57 6.07
N SER A 93 -7.91 -12.06 6.75
CA SER A 93 -7.53 -12.48 8.11
C SER A 93 -8.31 -11.77 9.23
N GLY A 94 -9.30 -10.93 8.89
CA GLY A 94 -10.11 -10.25 9.88
C GLY A 94 -9.45 -9.05 10.55
N LEU A 95 -8.23 -8.69 10.18
CA LEU A 95 -7.50 -7.58 10.82
C LEU A 95 -8.02 -6.20 10.41
N ALA A 96 -8.50 -6.07 9.18
CA ALA A 96 -8.83 -4.77 8.59
C ALA A 96 -9.90 -4.88 7.52
N TYR A 97 -10.58 -3.78 7.22
CA TYR A 97 -11.31 -3.62 5.96
C TYR A 97 -10.49 -2.81 4.96
N ILE A 98 -10.84 -2.88 3.67
CA ILE A 98 -10.17 -2.12 2.62
C ILE A 98 -10.89 -0.78 2.42
N GLY A 99 -10.18 0.31 2.69
CA GLY A 99 -10.70 1.66 2.43
C GLY A 99 -10.76 2.02 0.94
N PHE A 100 -11.46 3.11 0.58
CA PHE A 100 -11.55 3.59 -0.81
C PHE A 100 -10.19 3.84 -1.47
N HIS A 101 -9.18 4.21 -0.70
CA HIS A 101 -7.81 4.37 -1.18
C HIS A 101 -7.06 3.05 -1.41
N GLY A 102 -7.72 1.90 -1.23
CA GLY A 102 -7.12 0.58 -1.44
C GLY A 102 -6.24 0.06 -0.30
N TYR A 103 -6.05 0.83 0.79
CA TYR A 103 -5.27 0.40 1.94
C TYR A 103 -6.14 -0.18 3.05
N PRO A 104 -5.62 -1.15 3.83
CA PRO A 104 -6.32 -1.69 5.00
C PRO A 104 -6.49 -0.64 6.09
N ILE A 105 -7.65 -0.67 6.71
CA ILE A 105 -8.02 0.18 7.85
C ILE A 105 -8.39 -0.74 9.00
N THR A 106 -7.68 -0.65 10.11
CA THR A 106 -8.02 -1.38 11.34
C THR A 106 -8.77 -0.48 12.31
N ASP A 107 -9.55 -1.08 13.21
CA ASP A 107 -10.31 -0.34 14.22
C ASP A 107 -9.42 0.45 15.17
N ARG A 108 -8.28 -0.13 15.55
CA ARG A 108 -7.38 0.46 16.53
C ARG A 108 -6.46 1.53 15.96
N TYR A 109 -5.87 1.27 14.78
CA TYR A 109 -4.78 2.09 14.24
C TYR A 109 -5.14 2.81 12.94
N GLY A 110 -6.38 2.65 12.46
CA GLY A 110 -6.81 3.25 11.21
C GLY A 110 -5.93 2.82 10.03
N VAL A 111 -5.41 3.81 9.28
CA VAL A 111 -4.52 3.58 8.12
C VAL A 111 -3.04 3.55 8.48
N ARG A 112 -2.67 3.73 9.76
CA ARG A 112 -1.30 3.99 10.20
C ARG A 112 -0.55 2.73 10.55
N GLN A 113 -0.49 1.80 9.60
CA GLN A 113 0.17 0.51 9.75
C GLN A 113 0.62 -0.07 8.43
N ARG A 114 1.49 -1.08 8.52
CA ARG A 114 1.93 -1.91 7.40
C ARG A 114 1.72 -3.37 7.75
N PHE A 115 1.65 -4.20 6.74
CA PHE A 115 1.39 -5.63 6.85
C PHE A 115 2.45 -6.43 6.11
N ILE A 116 2.66 -7.66 6.59
CA ILE A 116 3.43 -8.70 5.92
C ILE A 116 2.74 -10.04 6.18
N SER A 117 2.91 -11.00 5.29
CA SER A 117 2.32 -12.32 5.45
C SER A 117 3.34 -13.41 5.32
N ILE A 118 3.11 -14.49 6.05
CA ILE A 118 3.91 -15.71 6.05
C ILE A 118 3.02 -16.85 5.57
N VAL A 119 3.45 -17.55 4.52
CA VAL A 119 2.81 -18.77 4.06
C VAL A 119 3.47 -19.97 4.74
N THR A 120 2.66 -20.90 5.24
CA THR A 120 3.17 -22.10 5.92
C THR A 120 2.33 -23.32 5.63
N ASP A 121 2.90 -24.51 5.80
CA ASP A 121 2.19 -25.78 5.79
C ASP A 121 1.68 -26.20 7.19
N LEU A 122 1.94 -25.38 8.23
CA LEU A 122 1.29 -25.54 9.53
C LEU A 122 -0.22 -25.34 9.36
N PRO A 123 -1.06 -26.33 9.72
CA PRO A 123 -2.50 -26.14 9.72
C PRO A 123 -2.92 -25.28 10.91
N LEU A 124 -3.47 -24.12 10.64
CA LEU A 124 -4.05 -23.21 11.62
C LEU A 124 -5.57 -23.14 11.41
N SER A 125 -6.30 -22.83 12.49
CA SER A 125 -7.70 -22.44 12.39
C SER A 125 -7.81 -21.09 11.70
N ASN A 126 -8.84 -20.91 10.87
CA ASN A 126 -9.08 -19.64 10.22
C ASN A 126 -9.68 -18.63 11.20
N ASP A 127 -9.18 -17.41 11.16
CA ASP A 127 -9.89 -16.28 11.73
C ASP A 127 -11.03 -15.85 10.80
N PRO A 128 -12.14 -15.30 11.32
CA PRO A 128 -13.21 -14.80 10.47
C PRO A 128 -12.73 -13.60 9.66
N VAL A 129 -13.27 -13.47 8.44
CA VAL A 129 -13.06 -12.25 7.65
C VAL A 129 -13.62 -11.06 8.42
N TYR A 130 -12.98 -9.89 8.27
CA TYR A 130 -13.41 -8.67 8.95
C TYR A 130 -14.91 -8.39 8.78
N ASP A 131 -15.59 -8.18 9.90
CA ASP A 131 -17.03 -7.90 9.99
C ASP A 131 -17.37 -6.66 10.84
N GLY A 132 -16.36 -5.85 11.16
CA GLY A 132 -16.50 -4.62 11.93
C GLY A 132 -17.07 -3.44 11.13
N GLU A 133 -17.10 -2.27 11.76
CA GLU A 133 -17.63 -1.04 11.16
C GLU A 133 -16.75 -0.56 9.98
N ILE A 134 -17.39 -0.19 8.86
CA ILE A 134 -16.74 0.36 7.67
C ILE A 134 -16.88 1.88 7.70
N LEU A 135 -15.93 2.57 8.33
CA LEU A 135 -15.93 4.04 8.45
C LEU A 135 -16.01 4.77 7.10
N CYS A 136 -15.58 4.15 6.02
CA CYS A 136 -15.65 4.73 4.68
C CYS A 136 -17.08 4.96 4.17
N GLU A 137 -18.08 4.24 4.68
CA GLU A 137 -19.48 4.41 4.27
C GLU A 137 -20.06 5.74 4.73
N GLN A 138 -19.56 6.26 5.86
CA GLN A 138 -20.02 7.52 6.46
C GLN A 138 -19.03 8.67 6.17
N CYS A 139 -17.98 8.45 5.39
CA CYS A 139 -16.92 9.39 5.14
C CYS A 139 -17.17 10.23 3.88
N ASP A 140 -16.76 11.50 3.92
CA ASP A 140 -16.75 12.42 2.77
C ASP A 140 -15.68 12.08 1.71
N LYS A 141 -14.95 10.99 1.89
CA LYS A 141 -13.96 10.39 0.98
C LYS A 141 -12.88 11.37 0.46
N PRO A 142 -12.22 12.13 1.34
CA PRO A 142 -11.23 13.12 0.91
C PRO A 142 -10.02 12.51 0.19
N CYS A 143 -9.80 11.20 0.32
CA CYS A 143 -8.76 10.46 -0.37
C CYS A 143 -8.93 10.47 -1.91
N ILE A 144 -10.17 10.52 -2.41
CA ILE A 144 -10.45 10.57 -3.85
C ILE A 144 -9.89 11.86 -4.44
N ASN A 145 -10.25 13.00 -3.84
CA ASN A 145 -9.81 14.31 -4.30
C ASN A 145 -8.32 14.60 -4.05
N ALA A 146 -7.71 13.84 -3.14
CA ALA A 146 -6.29 13.97 -2.82
C ALA A 146 -5.38 13.23 -3.81
N CYS A 147 -5.91 12.35 -4.64
CA CYS A 147 -5.12 11.55 -5.55
C CYS A 147 -4.74 12.33 -6.82
N PRO A 148 -3.46 12.65 -7.07
CA PRO A 148 -3.05 13.48 -8.22
C PRO A 148 -3.27 12.81 -9.57
N THR A 149 -3.43 11.50 -9.61
CA THR A 149 -3.62 10.71 -10.84
C THR A 149 -5.02 10.13 -10.97
N SER A 150 -5.94 10.49 -10.06
CA SER A 150 -7.30 9.92 -10.00
C SER A 150 -7.30 8.38 -9.96
N ALA A 151 -6.30 7.79 -9.29
CA ALA A 151 -6.20 6.35 -9.13
C ALA A 151 -7.30 5.76 -8.25
N ILE A 152 -7.98 6.60 -7.47
CA ILE A 152 -9.06 6.25 -6.54
C ILE A 152 -10.36 6.77 -7.14
N THR A 153 -11.31 5.88 -7.39
CA THR A 153 -12.63 6.23 -7.89
C THR A 153 -13.72 5.57 -7.05
N GLU A 154 -14.84 6.24 -6.87
CA GLU A 154 -15.92 5.77 -6.00
C GLU A 154 -16.60 4.52 -6.56
N ASP A 155 -16.78 4.46 -7.88
CA ASP A 155 -17.56 3.42 -8.54
C ASP A 155 -16.74 2.17 -8.92
N SER A 156 -15.42 2.19 -8.73
CA SER A 156 -14.59 1.06 -9.10
C SER A 156 -14.52 0.06 -7.95
N LEU A 157 -15.13 -1.10 -8.15
CA LEU A 157 -15.14 -2.20 -7.19
C LEU A 157 -14.50 -3.44 -7.79
N LYS A 158 -13.80 -4.18 -6.94
CA LYS A 158 -13.23 -5.49 -7.24
C LYS A 158 -13.99 -6.56 -6.45
N LEU A 159 -14.30 -7.67 -7.11
CA LEU A 159 -14.88 -8.84 -6.47
C LEU A 159 -13.76 -9.77 -5.99
N ILE A 160 -13.89 -10.22 -4.76
CA ILE A 160 -13.04 -11.26 -4.17
C ILE A 160 -13.94 -12.42 -3.76
N HIS A 161 -13.59 -13.62 -4.20
CA HIS A 161 -14.24 -14.86 -3.78
C HIS A 161 -13.35 -15.56 -2.75
N PHE A 162 -13.88 -15.80 -1.58
CA PHE A 162 -13.16 -16.48 -0.51
C PHE A 162 -14.14 -17.30 0.34
N GLU A 163 -13.83 -18.57 0.57
CA GLU A 163 -14.66 -19.53 1.34
C GLU A 163 -16.13 -19.59 0.89
N GLY A 164 -16.36 -19.55 -0.42
CA GLY A 164 -17.72 -19.58 -1.00
C GLY A 164 -18.52 -18.29 -0.84
N ARG A 165 -17.94 -17.23 -0.29
CA ARG A 165 -18.50 -15.90 -0.15
C ARG A 165 -17.92 -14.95 -1.18
N GLU A 166 -18.71 -13.94 -1.56
CA GLU A 166 -18.30 -12.85 -2.43
C GLU A 166 -18.17 -11.56 -1.62
N PHE A 167 -17.06 -10.86 -1.80
CA PHE A 167 -16.79 -9.57 -1.16
C PHE A 167 -16.54 -8.51 -2.23
N LYS A 168 -17.19 -7.35 -2.06
CA LYS A 168 -16.94 -6.16 -2.88
C LYS A 168 -16.02 -5.24 -2.13
N ILE A 169 -14.83 -5.02 -2.68
CA ILE A 169 -13.86 -4.09 -2.12
C ILE A 169 -13.54 -2.97 -3.11
N PRO A 170 -13.15 -1.79 -2.63
CA PRO A 170 -12.67 -0.73 -3.51
C PRO A 170 -11.52 -1.21 -4.40
N ASN A 171 -11.59 -0.85 -5.68
CA ASN A 171 -10.57 -1.20 -6.66
C ASN A 171 -9.71 0.02 -6.99
N LEU A 172 -8.50 0.00 -6.49
CA LEU A 172 -7.49 1.01 -6.79
C LEU A 172 -6.88 0.75 -8.17
N ASN A 173 -6.78 1.78 -9.01
CA ASN A 173 -5.91 1.71 -10.17
C ASN A 173 -4.45 1.72 -9.69
N THR A 174 -3.87 0.54 -9.54
CA THR A 174 -2.54 0.37 -8.96
C THR A 174 -1.43 0.93 -9.85
N PHE A 175 -1.62 0.95 -11.18
CA PHE A 175 -0.66 1.56 -12.11
C PHE A 175 -0.63 3.08 -11.92
N ALA A 176 -1.78 3.74 -11.94
CA ALA A 176 -1.88 5.18 -11.74
C ALA A 176 -1.41 5.60 -10.35
N CYS A 177 -1.69 4.79 -9.31
CA CYS A 177 -1.20 5.02 -7.95
C CYS A 177 0.33 4.97 -7.87
N ASP A 178 0.94 3.96 -8.48
CA ASP A 178 2.40 3.84 -8.48
C ASP A 178 3.06 4.92 -9.34
N TRP A 179 2.41 5.31 -10.45
CA TRP A 179 2.82 6.44 -11.27
C TRP A 179 2.84 7.75 -10.47
N ALA A 180 1.79 8.02 -9.69
CA ALA A 180 1.74 9.19 -8.83
C ALA A 180 2.94 9.26 -7.88
N LYS A 181 3.27 8.13 -7.27
CA LYS A 181 4.40 8.02 -6.34
C LYS A 181 5.75 8.32 -6.99
N ARG A 182 5.90 8.14 -8.28
CA ARG A 182 7.17 8.26 -9.00
C ARG A 182 7.32 9.55 -9.77
N TYR A 183 6.23 10.03 -10.37
CA TYR A 183 6.28 11.03 -11.40
C TYR A 183 5.34 12.23 -11.18
N CYS A 184 4.68 12.32 -10.02
CA CYS A 184 3.85 13.46 -9.65
C CYS A 184 4.42 14.15 -8.41
N LEU A 185 5.54 14.88 -8.59
CA LEU A 185 6.23 15.55 -7.50
C LEU A 185 5.62 16.89 -7.10
N VAL A 186 4.81 17.46 -8.00
CA VAL A 186 4.22 18.80 -7.79
C VAL A 186 3.31 18.80 -6.57
N GLY A 187 3.54 19.73 -5.68
CA GLY A 187 2.74 19.99 -4.48
C GLY A 187 3.15 19.20 -3.24
N GLU A 188 3.99 18.18 -3.34
CA GLU A 188 4.47 17.44 -2.18
C GLU A 188 5.85 17.88 -1.69
N GLU A 189 6.75 18.23 -2.61
CA GLU A 189 8.15 18.58 -2.31
C GLU A 189 8.48 20.03 -2.64
N GLY A 190 7.46 20.85 -2.82
CA GLY A 190 7.62 22.20 -3.28
C GLY A 190 7.63 22.31 -4.81
N PRO A 191 7.83 23.54 -5.33
CA PRO A 191 7.59 23.84 -6.74
C PRO A 191 8.56 23.18 -7.70
N SER A 192 9.72 22.69 -7.23
CA SER A 192 10.68 22.05 -8.12
C SER A 192 11.61 21.09 -7.39
N TYR A 193 11.87 19.95 -8.00
CA TYR A 193 12.95 19.05 -7.63
C TYR A 193 14.09 19.28 -8.63
N TRP A 194 15.26 19.69 -8.18
CA TRP A 194 16.37 20.11 -9.05
C TRP A 194 15.99 21.22 -10.04
N ASN A 195 15.11 22.14 -9.64
CA ASN A 195 14.51 23.15 -10.50
C ASN A 195 13.70 22.60 -11.68
N VAL A 196 13.22 21.39 -11.58
CA VAL A 196 12.36 20.76 -12.58
C VAL A 196 11.06 20.31 -11.93
N ASP A 197 9.95 20.87 -12.36
CA ASP A 197 8.63 20.36 -12.01
C ASP A 197 8.41 19.02 -12.72
N ILE A 198 8.24 17.96 -11.95
CA ILE A 198 7.96 16.64 -12.50
C ILE A 198 6.50 16.31 -12.23
N ASN A 199 5.70 16.52 -13.23
CA ASN A 199 4.31 16.11 -13.25
C ASN A 199 4.01 15.45 -14.60
N ILE A 200 4.38 14.17 -14.71
CA ILE A 200 4.24 13.41 -15.95
C ILE A 200 2.85 12.78 -15.97
N PRO A 201 2.03 13.04 -16.98
CA PRO A 201 0.73 12.39 -17.13
C PRO A 201 0.84 10.87 -17.13
N VAL A 202 -0.15 10.20 -16.54
CA VAL A 202 -0.22 8.73 -16.55
C VAL A 202 -0.28 8.25 -18.02
N PRO A 203 0.57 7.29 -18.43
CA PRO A 203 0.51 6.69 -19.74
C PRO A 203 -0.84 6.03 -20.01
N LYS A 204 -1.37 6.19 -21.22
CA LYS A 204 -2.71 5.70 -21.56
C LYS A 204 -2.76 4.19 -21.75
N GLU A 205 -1.74 3.63 -22.37
CA GLU A 205 -1.71 2.21 -22.76
C GLU A 205 -1.14 1.30 -21.65
N GLU A 206 -0.50 1.86 -20.65
CA GLU A 206 0.17 1.11 -19.58
C GLU A 206 1.16 0.06 -20.13
N SER A 207 1.71 0.29 -21.31
CA SER A 207 2.71 -0.57 -21.94
C SER A 207 4.13 -0.14 -21.59
N VAL A 208 5.11 -1.03 -21.77
CA VAL A 208 6.53 -0.70 -21.58
C VAL A 208 6.95 0.45 -22.47
N GLU A 209 6.53 0.43 -23.72
CA GLU A 209 6.87 1.46 -24.70
C GLU A 209 6.30 2.82 -24.31
N ASP A 210 5.03 2.87 -23.89
CA ASP A 210 4.37 4.10 -23.48
C ASP A 210 4.99 4.69 -22.21
N VAL A 211 5.34 3.82 -21.24
CA VAL A 211 6.09 4.22 -20.05
C VAL A 211 7.43 4.82 -20.41
N LEU A 212 8.23 4.15 -21.24
CA LEU A 212 9.55 4.64 -21.65
C LEU A 212 9.45 5.96 -22.43
N ASN A 213 8.50 6.08 -23.33
CA ASN A 213 8.27 7.32 -24.10
C ASN A 213 7.86 8.48 -23.19
N SER A 214 7.05 8.21 -22.17
CA SER A 214 6.59 9.23 -21.24
C SER A 214 7.74 9.77 -20.36
N VAL A 215 8.69 8.93 -19.97
CA VAL A 215 9.81 9.33 -19.08
C VAL A 215 11.06 9.75 -19.83
N SER A 216 11.23 9.36 -21.09
CA SER A 216 12.44 9.63 -21.90
C SER A 216 12.76 11.12 -22.11
N LYS A 217 11.76 11.99 -21.97
CA LYS A 217 11.91 13.45 -22.08
C LYS A 217 12.62 14.07 -20.88
N TYR A 218 12.77 13.32 -19.79
CA TYR A 218 13.36 13.78 -18.56
C TYR A 218 14.79 13.23 -18.44
N PRO A 219 15.81 14.10 -18.54
CA PRO A 219 17.20 13.71 -18.84
C PRO A 219 17.87 12.86 -17.74
N TRP A 220 17.27 12.62 -16.63
CA TRP A 220 17.93 11.90 -15.52
C TRP A 220 17.18 10.68 -15.04
N GLY A 221 16.16 10.23 -15.77
CA GLY A 221 15.28 9.19 -15.23
C GLY A 221 14.79 9.57 -13.83
N VAL A 222 14.49 10.86 -13.64
CA VAL A 222 14.10 11.41 -12.34
C VAL A 222 12.90 10.64 -11.87
N GLN A 223 13.20 9.66 -11.08
CA GLN A 223 12.23 8.80 -10.47
C GLN A 223 12.22 9.15 -9.00
N LYS A 224 11.11 9.62 -8.52
CA LYS A 224 10.90 9.76 -7.12
C LYS A 224 11.07 8.39 -6.47
N LEU A 225 11.98 8.26 -5.57
CA LEU A 225 12.06 7.08 -4.75
C LEU A 225 10.75 7.04 -3.95
N HIS A 226 10.03 5.96 -4.14
CA HIS A 226 8.73 5.69 -3.54
C HIS A 226 8.60 5.95 -2.01
N ILE A 227 9.71 5.95 -1.32
CA ILE A 227 9.86 6.29 0.08
C ILE A 227 9.81 7.79 0.39
N ASN A 228 9.95 8.62 -0.61
CA ASN A 228 9.99 10.07 -0.43
C ASN A 228 8.61 10.71 -0.61
N ILE A 229 7.55 9.92 -0.70
CA ILE A 229 6.21 10.42 -0.95
C ILE A 229 5.34 10.23 0.27
N VAL A 230 4.75 11.31 0.71
CA VAL A 230 3.58 11.23 1.57
C VAL A 230 2.41 10.76 0.71
N GLU A 231 1.83 9.64 1.07
CA GLU A 231 0.62 9.14 0.44
C GLU A 231 -0.55 10.03 0.87
N GLU A 232 -0.86 11.05 0.07
CA GLU A 232 -1.88 12.07 0.38
C GLU A 232 -3.24 11.46 0.73
N CYS A 233 -3.58 10.35 0.09
CA CYS A 233 -4.80 9.62 0.41
C CYS A 233 -4.81 9.11 1.87
N LEU A 234 -3.67 8.66 2.39
CA LEU A 234 -3.56 8.24 3.79
C LEU A 234 -3.52 9.43 4.74
N ARG A 235 -2.82 10.50 4.36
CA ARG A 235 -2.76 11.73 5.16
C ARG A 235 -4.13 12.38 5.32
N ARG A 236 -4.94 12.36 4.27
CA ARG A 236 -6.31 12.91 4.26
C ARG A 236 -7.36 11.96 4.81
N CYS A 237 -7.02 10.70 5.05
CA CYS A 237 -7.96 9.70 5.55
C CYS A 237 -8.48 10.09 6.93
N ARG A 238 -9.81 9.95 7.12
CA ARG A 238 -10.46 10.20 8.42
C ARG A 238 -10.25 9.07 9.41
N ALA A 239 -9.91 7.89 8.93
CA ALA A 239 -9.63 6.72 9.77
C ALA A 239 -8.21 6.79 10.35
N VAL A 240 -8.02 7.63 11.33
CA VAL A 240 -6.70 7.86 11.97
C VAL A 240 -6.41 6.96 13.17
N GLY A 241 -7.33 6.05 13.47
CA GLY A 241 -7.26 5.19 14.66
C GLY A 241 -7.80 5.90 15.92
N ARG A 242 -8.07 5.11 16.94
CA ARG A 242 -8.43 5.65 18.26
C ARG A 242 -7.17 6.20 18.90
N SER A 243 -7.20 7.44 19.37
CA SER A 243 -6.05 8.04 20.04
C SER A 243 -5.70 7.19 21.30
N GLU A 244 -4.43 6.90 21.47
CA GLU A 244 -3.91 6.24 22.71
C GLU A 244 -3.96 7.22 23.91
N LYS A 245 -5.02 8.01 24.03
CA LYS A 245 -5.33 8.77 25.21
C LYS A 245 -6.31 7.97 26.03
N GLY A 246 -5.77 7.03 26.75
CA GLY A 246 -6.40 6.26 27.79
C GLY A 246 -5.38 6.01 28.87
#